data_6cfe8b96bb662799bc9ac8a50d873f79
#
_entry.id   6cfe8b96bb662799bc9ac8a50d873f79
#
_cell.length_a   1.000
_cell.length_b   1.000
_cell.length_c   1.000
_cell.angle_alpha   90.00
_cell.angle_beta   90.00
_cell.angle_gamma   90.00
#
_symmetry.space_group_name_H-M   'P 1'
#
loop_
_entity.id
_entity.type
_entity.pdbx_description
1 polymer ?
#
loop_
_entity_poly.entity_id
_entity_poly.type
_entity_poly.pdbx_seq_one_letter_code
_entity_poly.pdbx_strand_id
1 'polypeptide(L)'
;MPYEGQAFQKKIFYEQKKVNKTLKTFGFDHTAPHSLPTQLYYTKGSPDNLFVSGANTKKTYTKFYGWPINKISTTFPCRYKSFNKKNFINILFLPYDFRLGKIITNSLNSFLNKASDKSLNKFIVKIHPVKTTDLKHILLKKELDNIIKHHKKKFTNKSNYKLSIVVGFTSAAIVALEYGLSVLHICPDPIFDKYSNYFWKDIDIKRIDNYSFLYKLKKKGKYLDFKSNDKIKTILKNEGNRS
;
A
#
# COMPACT_ATOMS: atom_id res chain seq x y z
N MET A 1 -14.36 3.51 -13.54
CA MET A 1 -13.96 2.13 -13.18
C MET A 1 -12.73 2.15 -12.25
N PRO A 2 -12.49 1.11 -11.47
CA PRO A 2 -11.18 0.95 -10.79
C PRO A 2 -10.06 1.02 -11.82
N TYR A 3 -9.01 1.78 -11.54
CA TYR A 3 -7.91 1.99 -12.47
C TYR A 3 -6.57 1.76 -11.78
N GLU A 4 -5.86 0.75 -12.21
CA GLU A 4 -4.53 0.38 -11.72
C GLU A 4 -3.44 0.57 -12.79
N GLY A 5 -3.82 1.18 -13.93
CA GLY A 5 -2.91 1.43 -15.04
C GLY A 5 -2.54 0.18 -15.84
N GLN A 6 -3.27 -0.91 -15.69
CA GLN A 6 -3.00 -2.15 -16.42
C GLN A 6 -3.24 -1.98 -17.93
N ALA A 7 -2.52 -2.74 -18.74
CA ALA A 7 -2.55 -2.61 -20.20
C ALA A 7 -3.96 -2.75 -20.80
N PHE A 8 -4.77 -3.69 -20.29
CA PHE A 8 -6.14 -3.85 -20.76
C PHE A 8 -7.04 -2.66 -20.42
N GLN A 9 -6.87 -2.04 -19.24
CA GLN A 9 -7.62 -0.85 -18.84
C GLN A 9 -7.28 0.34 -19.74
N LYS A 10 -5.99 0.53 -20.05
CA LYS A 10 -5.52 1.56 -20.98
C LYS A 10 -6.07 1.32 -22.41
N LYS A 11 -6.13 0.07 -22.84
CA LYS A 11 -6.71 -0.29 -24.14
C LYS A 11 -8.19 0.05 -24.21
N ILE A 12 -8.98 -0.27 -23.17
CA ILE A 12 -10.41 0.07 -23.08
C ILE A 12 -10.62 1.58 -23.22
N PHE A 13 -9.93 2.40 -22.41
CA PHE A 13 -10.08 3.85 -22.48
C PHE A 13 -9.64 4.42 -23.84
N TYR A 14 -8.58 3.89 -24.43
CA TYR A 14 -8.08 4.31 -25.71
C TYR A 14 -9.09 4.02 -26.84
N GLU A 15 -9.66 2.82 -26.88
CA GLU A 15 -10.63 2.46 -27.93
C GLU A 15 -11.97 3.21 -27.75
N GLN A 16 -12.42 3.39 -26.52
CA GLN A 16 -13.64 4.17 -26.27
C GLN A 16 -13.51 5.61 -26.76
N LYS A 17 -12.35 6.26 -26.58
CA LYS A 17 -12.12 7.62 -27.10
C LYS A 17 -12.08 7.69 -28.62
N LYS A 18 -11.71 6.60 -29.31
CA LYS A 18 -11.78 6.54 -30.77
C LYS A 18 -13.22 6.47 -31.28
N VAL A 19 -14.03 5.64 -30.60
CA VAL A 19 -15.46 5.44 -30.99
C VAL A 19 -16.29 6.66 -30.67
N ASN A 20 -16.08 7.27 -29.50
CA ASN A 20 -16.81 8.46 -29.09
C ASN A 20 -15.87 9.48 -28.46
N LYS A 21 -15.54 10.53 -29.22
CA LYS A 21 -14.62 11.59 -28.79
C LYS A 21 -15.18 12.48 -27.68
N THR A 22 -16.48 12.53 -27.51
CA THR A 22 -17.15 13.35 -26.47
C THR A 22 -17.30 12.61 -25.16
N LEU A 23 -17.11 11.26 -25.15
CA LEU A 23 -17.23 10.45 -23.96
C LEU A 23 -16.12 10.78 -22.93
N LYS A 24 -16.51 11.26 -21.77
CA LYS A 24 -15.61 11.47 -20.65
C LYS A 24 -15.39 10.17 -19.88
N THR A 25 -14.14 9.84 -19.62
CA THR A 25 -13.73 8.63 -18.93
C THR A 25 -13.18 8.93 -17.56
N PHE A 26 -13.57 8.12 -16.56
CA PHE A 26 -13.18 8.28 -15.16
C PHE A 26 -12.54 7.02 -14.64
N GLY A 27 -11.36 7.15 -14.03
CA GLY A 27 -10.68 6.11 -13.28
C GLY A 27 -10.55 6.48 -11.82
N PHE A 28 -10.53 5.49 -10.92
CA PHE A 28 -10.15 5.74 -9.54
C PHE A 28 -9.09 4.72 -9.09
N ASP A 29 -8.05 5.24 -8.47
CA ASP A 29 -7.02 4.43 -7.82
C ASP A 29 -7.63 3.82 -6.55
N HIS A 30 -8.04 2.55 -6.63
CA HIS A 30 -8.78 1.90 -5.57
C HIS A 30 -7.89 1.28 -4.50
N THR A 31 -6.58 1.27 -4.73
CA THR A 31 -5.58 0.81 -3.75
C THR A 31 -4.86 1.99 -3.12
N ALA A 32 -4.27 1.78 -1.94
CA ALA A 32 -3.27 2.71 -1.44
C ALA A 32 -2.03 2.65 -2.37
N PRO A 33 -1.31 3.76 -2.53
CA PRO A 33 -0.19 3.79 -3.47
C PRO A 33 0.88 2.75 -3.10
N HIS A 34 1.37 2.06 -4.11
CA HIS A 34 2.52 1.17 -3.99
C HIS A 34 3.84 1.97 -3.97
N SER A 35 4.92 1.32 -3.58
CA SER A 35 6.26 1.90 -3.53
C SER A 35 6.69 2.51 -4.87
N LEU A 36 6.42 1.79 -5.97
CA LEU A 36 6.75 2.19 -7.34
C LEU A 36 5.59 1.91 -8.30
N PRO A 37 4.58 2.80 -8.38
CA PRO A 37 3.38 2.59 -9.21
C PRO A 37 3.61 2.88 -10.71
N THR A 38 4.58 2.21 -11.33
CA THR A 38 4.98 2.43 -12.74
C THR A 38 3.85 2.21 -13.75
N GLN A 39 2.87 1.38 -13.42
CA GLN A 39 1.71 1.14 -14.29
C GLN A 39 0.83 2.38 -14.45
N LEU A 40 0.90 3.32 -13.51
CA LEU A 40 0.06 4.52 -13.46
C LEU A 40 0.64 5.72 -14.23
N TYR A 41 1.68 5.54 -15.07
CA TYR A 41 2.12 6.59 -15.97
C TYR A 41 0.97 7.07 -16.87
N TYR A 42 0.85 8.40 -16.99
CA TYR A 42 -0.12 9.03 -17.89
C TYR A 42 0.23 8.73 -19.36
N THR A 43 -0.74 8.26 -20.11
CA THR A 43 -0.61 7.89 -21.53
C THR A 43 -1.89 8.24 -22.28
N LYS A 44 -1.88 8.07 -23.61
CA LYS A 44 -3.09 8.22 -24.45
C LYS A 44 -4.25 7.31 -24.02
N GLY A 45 -3.94 6.16 -23.40
CA GLY A 45 -4.94 5.23 -22.84
C GLY A 45 -5.30 5.50 -21.37
N SER A 46 -4.85 6.59 -20.77
CA SER A 46 -5.28 6.94 -19.43
C SER A 46 -6.70 7.53 -19.44
N PRO A 47 -7.48 7.42 -18.34
CA PRO A 47 -8.77 8.07 -18.24
C PRO A 47 -8.62 9.60 -18.31
N ASP A 48 -9.70 10.31 -18.65
CA ASP A 48 -9.69 11.78 -18.70
C ASP A 48 -9.53 12.39 -17.31
N ASN A 49 -10.10 11.72 -16.30
CA ASN A 49 -9.94 12.11 -14.91
C ASN A 49 -9.59 10.89 -14.03
N LEU A 50 -8.58 11.06 -13.19
CA LEU A 50 -8.18 10.07 -12.18
C LEU A 50 -8.50 10.57 -10.78
N PHE A 51 -9.19 9.77 -9.98
CA PHE A 51 -9.40 10.00 -8.56
C PHE A 51 -8.40 9.21 -7.74
N VAL A 52 -7.70 9.90 -6.84
CA VAL A 52 -6.71 9.31 -5.92
C VAL A 52 -7.05 9.62 -4.47
N SER A 53 -6.59 8.78 -3.56
CA SER A 53 -7.04 8.79 -2.17
C SER A 53 -6.35 9.84 -1.28
N GLY A 54 -5.39 10.62 -1.78
CA GLY A 54 -4.70 11.61 -0.96
C GLY A 54 -3.91 12.65 -1.73
N ALA A 55 -3.70 13.81 -1.10
CA ALA A 55 -3.03 14.95 -1.71
C ALA A 55 -1.57 14.66 -2.11
N ASN A 56 -0.84 13.86 -1.34
CA ASN A 56 0.53 13.49 -1.68
C ASN A 56 0.59 12.47 -2.81
N THR A 57 -0.38 11.55 -2.90
CA THR A 57 -0.53 10.68 -4.06
C THR A 57 -0.74 11.51 -5.33
N LYS A 58 -1.63 12.51 -5.28
CA LYS A 58 -1.82 13.46 -6.38
C LYS A 58 -0.50 14.15 -6.75
N LYS A 59 0.24 14.70 -5.77
CA LYS A 59 1.54 15.36 -6.02
C LYS A 59 2.55 14.43 -6.64
N THR A 60 2.65 13.20 -6.17
CA THR A 60 3.58 12.20 -6.69
C THR A 60 3.25 11.87 -8.16
N TYR A 61 1.96 11.65 -8.46
CA TYR A 61 1.53 11.32 -9.82
C TYR A 61 1.69 12.47 -10.79
N THR A 62 1.42 13.69 -10.38
CA THR A 62 1.65 14.87 -11.24
C THR A 62 3.14 15.13 -11.47
N LYS A 63 3.97 14.96 -10.45
CA LYS A 63 5.40 15.26 -10.55
C LYS A 63 6.21 14.20 -11.30
N PHE A 64 5.91 12.92 -11.08
CA PHE A 64 6.78 11.82 -11.51
C PHE A 64 6.14 10.90 -12.55
N TYR A 65 4.80 10.91 -12.68
CA TYR A 65 4.06 9.99 -13.55
C TYR A 65 3.34 10.70 -14.69
N GLY A 66 3.65 11.99 -14.92
CA GLY A 66 3.19 12.78 -16.07
C GLY A 66 1.70 13.14 -16.05
N TRP A 67 0.98 12.94 -14.94
CA TRP A 67 -0.43 13.31 -14.86
C TRP A 67 -0.61 14.83 -14.87
N PRO A 68 -1.42 15.40 -15.80
CA PRO A 68 -1.80 16.81 -15.72
C PRO A 68 -2.58 17.10 -14.44
N ILE A 69 -2.26 18.21 -13.77
CA ILE A 69 -2.85 18.55 -12.46
C ILE A 69 -4.37 18.71 -12.48
N ASN A 70 -4.92 19.14 -13.61
CA ASN A 70 -6.35 19.31 -13.84
C ASN A 70 -7.09 17.99 -14.15
N LYS A 71 -6.36 16.91 -14.44
CA LYS A 71 -6.91 15.57 -14.72
C LYS A 71 -6.83 14.62 -13.53
N ILE A 72 -6.38 15.10 -12.37
CA ILE A 72 -6.28 14.27 -11.17
C ILE A 72 -6.92 14.97 -9.97
N SER A 73 -7.83 14.29 -9.30
CA SER A 73 -8.59 14.80 -8.16
C SER A 73 -8.46 13.88 -6.94
N THR A 74 -8.51 14.46 -5.75
CA THR A 74 -8.51 13.67 -4.51
C THR A 74 -9.93 13.30 -4.11
N THR A 75 -10.10 12.09 -3.58
CA THR A 75 -11.37 11.55 -3.09
C THR A 75 -11.17 10.70 -1.85
N PHE A 76 -12.26 10.33 -1.19
CA PHE A 76 -12.27 9.40 -0.08
C PHE A 76 -11.77 8.01 -0.52
N PRO A 77 -10.92 7.32 0.28
CA PRO A 77 -10.41 5.99 -0.02
C PRO A 77 -11.46 4.89 0.22
N CYS A 78 -12.42 4.76 -0.68
CA CYS A 78 -13.62 3.91 -0.53
C CYS A 78 -13.31 2.45 -0.15
N ARG A 79 -12.25 1.86 -0.70
CA ARG A 79 -11.83 0.47 -0.40
C ARG A 79 -11.56 0.24 1.08
N TYR A 80 -11.09 1.27 1.78
CA TYR A 80 -10.65 1.16 3.18
C TYR A 80 -11.68 1.66 4.19
N LYS A 81 -12.93 1.95 3.75
CA LYS A 81 -14.00 2.44 4.60
C LYS A 81 -14.32 1.50 5.77
N SER A 82 -14.29 0.19 5.53
CA SER A 82 -14.57 -0.84 6.54
C SER A 82 -13.36 -1.24 7.38
N PHE A 83 -12.15 -0.79 6.99
CA PHE A 83 -10.94 -1.11 7.74
C PHE A 83 -10.79 -0.18 8.93
N ASN A 84 -10.23 -0.72 10.00
CA ASN A 84 -9.86 0.04 11.18
C ASN A 84 -8.42 -0.29 11.62
N LYS A 85 -7.91 0.52 12.55
CA LYS A 85 -6.54 0.36 13.05
C LYS A 85 -6.24 -1.03 13.60
N LYS A 86 -7.22 -1.70 14.23
CA LYS A 86 -7.06 -3.04 14.82
C LYS A 86 -6.70 -4.10 13.77
N ASN A 87 -7.11 -3.89 12.51
CA ASN A 87 -6.80 -4.82 11.41
C ASN A 87 -5.30 -4.86 11.07
N PHE A 88 -4.50 -3.90 11.55
CA PHE A 88 -3.09 -3.74 11.20
C PHE A 88 -2.15 -3.86 12.40
N ILE A 89 -2.64 -3.69 13.63
CA ILE A 89 -1.79 -3.74 14.84
C ILE A 89 -1.29 -5.16 15.07
N ASN A 90 0.02 -5.30 15.20
CA ASN A 90 0.70 -6.56 15.49
C ASN A 90 0.37 -7.67 14.47
N ILE A 91 0.19 -7.28 13.23
CA ILE A 91 -0.02 -8.21 12.12
C ILE A 91 1.23 -8.21 11.24
N LEU A 92 1.65 -9.41 10.82
CA LEU A 92 2.59 -9.63 9.75
C LEU A 92 1.79 -10.07 8.51
N PHE A 93 1.78 -9.21 7.48
CA PHE A 93 1.07 -9.48 6.23
C PHE A 93 1.99 -10.10 5.21
N LEU A 94 1.64 -11.29 4.72
CA LEU A 94 2.25 -11.88 3.55
C LEU A 94 1.61 -11.32 2.28
N PRO A 95 2.41 -11.05 1.23
CA PRO A 95 1.91 -10.51 -0.04
C PRO A 95 1.12 -11.56 -0.83
N TYR A 96 0.51 -11.12 -1.95
CA TYR A 96 -0.15 -12.02 -2.90
C TYR A 96 0.81 -13.06 -3.48
N ASP A 97 2.03 -12.65 -3.83
CA ASP A 97 3.11 -13.54 -4.25
C ASP A 97 4.44 -13.08 -3.64
N PHE A 98 5.36 -14.00 -3.47
CA PHE A 98 6.69 -13.71 -3.00
C PHE A 98 7.72 -14.65 -3.64
N ARG A 99 8.92 -14.12 -3.79
CA ARG A 99 10.13 -14.87 -4.11
C ARG A 99 11.01 -14.84 -2.87
N LEU A 100 12.03 -15.66 -2.81
CA LEU A 100 13.07 -15.60 -1.80
C LEU A 100 12.56 -15.67 -0.34
N GLY A 101 11.77 -16.69 0.00
CA GLY A 101 11.24 -16.91 1.37
C GLY A 101 12.31 -16.85 2.48
N LYS A 102 13.54 -17.33 2.21
CA LYS A 102 14.67 -17.24 3.15
C LYS A 102 15.07 -15.79 3.51
N ILE A 103 14.95 -14.85 2.58
CA ILE A 103 15.20 -13.43 2.90
C ILE A 103 14.15 -12.95 3.90
N ILE A 104 12.89 -13.32 3.73
CA ILE A 104 11.81 -12.92 4.62
C ILE A 104 12.03 -13.45 6.04
N THR A 105 12.34 -14.73 6.17
CA THR A 105 12.58 -15.37 7.48
C THR A 105 13.85 -14.81 8.16
N ASN A 106 14.94 -14.63 7.42
CA ASN A 106 16.19 -14.07 7.93
C ASN A 106 16.01 -12.61 8.39
N SER A 107 15.27 -11.80 7.63
CA SER A 107 15.01 -10.40 7.99
C SER A 107 14.14 -10.26 9.24
N LEU A 108 13.10 -11.10 9.38
CA LEU A 108 12.31 -11.14 10.61
C LEU A 108 13.17 -11.55 11.81
N ASN A 109 13.96 -12.62 11.65
CA ASN A 109 14.86 -13.11 12.69
C ASN A 109 15.89 -12.04 13.10
N SER A 110 16.53 -11.37 12.13
CA SER A 110 17.46 -10.27 12.36
C SER A 110 16.81 -9.11 13.13
N PHE A 111 15.60 -8.71 12.75
CA PHE A 111 14.85 -7.69 13.47
C PHE A 111 14.56 -8.09 14.92
N LEU A 112 14.08 -9.32 15.14
CA LEU A 112 13.77 -9.81 16.49
C LEU A 112 15.00 -9.95 17.36
N ASN A 113 16.16 -10.34 16.80
CA ASN A 113 17.43 -10.40 17.54
C ASN A 113 17.85 -9.02 18.06
N LYS A 114 17.62 -7.96 17.30
CA LYS A 114 17.96 -6.57 17.67
C LYS A 114 16.95 -5.94 18.63
N ALA A 115 15.76 -6.48 18.75
CA ALA A 115 14.73 -5.98 19.67
C ALA A 115 15.12 -6.28 21.13
N SER A 116 14.81 -5.35 22.05
CA SER A 116 14.95 -5.57 23.48
C SER A 116 13.90 -6.56 23.99
N ASP A 117 14.19 -7.23 25.09
CA ASP A 117 13.22 -8.14 25.72
C ASP A 117 11.96 -7.37 26.17
N LYS A 118 10.82 -7.99 26.06
CA LYS A 118 9.50 -7.41 26.39
C LYS A 118 9.17 -6.07 25.72
N SER A 119 9.84 -5.73 24.61
CA SER A 119 9.64 -4.46 23.90
C SER A 119 8.52 -4.51 22.85
N LEU A 120 8.15 -5.69 22.37
CA LEU A 120 7.19 -5.90 21.28
C LEU A 120 5.93 -6.62 21.79
N ASN A 121 4.82 -6.39 21.11
CA ASN A 121 3.65 -7.28 21.21
C ASN A 121 3.80 -8.45 20.23
N LYS A 122 3.24 -9.61 20.58
CA LYS A 122 3.27 -10.79 19.69
C LYS A 122 2.54 -10.51 18.39
N PHE A 123 3.15 -10.92 17.29
CA PHE A 123 2.58 -10.78 15.95
C PHE A 123 1.75 -12.00 15.56
N ILE A 124 0.73 -11.74 14.74
CA ILE A 124 -0.06 -12.76 14.05
C ILE A 124 0.31 -12.72 12.57
N VAL A 125 0.74 -13.83 12.00
CA VAL A 125 1.05 -13.95 10.58
C VAL A 125 -0.25 -14.18 9.81
N LYS A 126 -0.56 -13.27 8.89
CA LYS A 126 -1.73 -13.37 7.99
C LYS A 126 -1.27 -13.59 6.56
N ILE A 127 -1.76 -14.64 5.95
CA ILE A 127 -1.62 -14.92 4.52
C ILE A 127 -2.59 -14.00 3.74
N HIS A 128 -2.19 -13.59 2.54
CA HIS A 128 -3.10 -12.86 1.64
C HIS A 128 -4.39 -13.67 1.41
N PRO A 129 -5.59 -13.06 1.49
CA PRO A 129 -6.88 -13.80 1.47
C PRO A 129 -7.03 -14.79 0.31
N VAL A 130 -6.53 -14.45 -0.89
CA VAL A 130 -6.61 -15.30 -2.09
C VAL A 130 -5.59 -16.47 -2.05
N LYS A 131 -4.63 -16.46 -1.12
CA LYS A 131 -3.52 -17.42 -1.03
C LYS A 131 -3.60 -18.34 0.21
N THR A 132 -4.72 -18.39 0.87
CA THR A 132 -4.88 -19.15 2.13
C THR A 132 -4.71 -20.67 1.97
N THR A 133 -4.92 -21.20 0.78
CA THR A 133 -4.72 -22.62 0.43
C THR A 133 -3.41 -22.90 -0.33
N ASP A 134 -2.62 -21.86 -0.62
CA ASP A 134 -1.35 -21.99 -1.34
C ASP A 134 -0.28 -22.59 -0.41
N LEU A 135 0.26 -23.74 -0.78
CA LEU A 135 1.23 -24.48 0.04
C LEU A 135 2.47 -23.66 0.37
N LYS A 136 2.98 -22.87 -0.58
CA LYS A 136 4.15 -22.01 -0.41
C LYS A 136 3.92 -20.97 0.70
N HIS A 137 2.72 -20.37 0.74
CA HIS A 137 2.34 -19.40 1.78
C HIS A 137 2.12 -20.08 3.13
N ILE A 138 1.54 -21.26 3.16
CA ILE A 138 1.33 -22.06 4.39
C ILE A 138 2.68 -22.43 5.01
N LEU A 139 3.63 -22.91 4.20
CA LEU A 139 4.97 -23.27 4.68
C LEU A 139 5.72 -22.05 5.21
N LEU A 140 5.73 -20.93 4.47
CA LEU A 140 6.37 -19.70 4.95
C LEU A 140 5.72 -19.20 6.24
N LYS A 141 4.39 -19.23 6.35
CA LYS A 141 3.70 -18.88 7.59
C LYS A 141 4.17 -19.73 8.75
N LYS A 142 4.27 -21.05 8.59
CA LYS A 142 4.75 -21.99 9.62
C LYS A 142 6.18 -21.65 10.08
N GLU A 143 7.07 -21.32 9.14
CA GLU A 143 8.45 -20.91 9.47
C GLU A 143 8.47 -19.61 10.28
N LEU A 144 7.69 -18.60 9.86
CA LEU A 144 7.60 -17.32 10.57
C LEU A 144 6.99 -17.47 11.96
N ASP A 145 5.94 -18.30 12.12
CA ASP A 145 5.35 -18.61 13.42
C ASP A 145 6.37 -19.30 14.36
N ASN A 146 7.24 -20.17 13.84
CA ASN A 146 8.31 -20.81 14.59
C ASN A 146 9.38 -19.79 15.04
N ILE A 147 9.77 -18.86 14.16
CA ILE A 147 10.69 -17.77 14.50
C ILE A 147 10.10 -16.92 15.63
N ILE A 148 8.84 -16.51 15.52
CA ILE A 148 8.15 -15.73 16.56
C ILE A 148 8.12 -16.50 17.89
N LYS A 149 7.84 -17.81 17.85
CA LYS A 149 7.86 -18.67 19.03
C LYS A 149 9.26 -18.78 19.67
N HIS A 150 10.31 -18.89 18.87
CA HIS A 150 11.70 -18.92 19.34
C HIS A 150 12.07 -17.64 20.10
N HIS A 151 11.61 -16.49 19.61
CA HIS A 151 11.86 -15.18 20.21
C HIS A 151 10.84 -14.76 21.30
N LYS A 152 10.21 -15.72 22.01
CA LYS A 152 9.13 -15.44 22.99
C LYS A 152 9.50 -14.39 24.04
N LYS A 153 10.76 -14.28 24.45
CA LYS A 153 11.26 -13.28 25.43
C LYS A 153 11.12 -11.84 24.94
N LYS A 154 11.08 -11.60 23.63
CA LYS A 154 10.97 -10.26 23.02
C LYS A 154 9.55 -9.69 23.17
N PHE A 155 8.56 -10.53 23.46
CA PHE A 155 7.16 -10.16 23.45
C PHE A 155 6.57 -9.94 24.84
N THR A 156 5.63 -9.00 24.89
CA THR A 156 4.78 -8.70 26.06
C THR A 156 3.37 -8.32 25.59
N ASN A 157 2.38 -8.46 26.45
CA ASN A 157 1.02 -7.98 26.16
C ASN A 157 0.82 -6.49 26.51
N LYS A 158 1.84 -5.85 27.10
CA LYS A 158 1.78 -4.48 27.64
C LYS A 158 2.60 -3.47 26.83
N SER A 159 3.16 -3.85 25.69
CA SER A 159 3.93 -2.89 24.88
C SER A 159 3.04 -1.82 24.27
N ASN A 160 3.41 -0.57 24.47
CA ASN A 160 2.79 0.57 23.78
C ASN A 160 3.26 0.70 22.32
N TYR A 161 4.25 -0.09 21.91
CA TYR A 161 4.80 -0.05 20.57
C TYR A 161 3.88 -0.77 19.60
N LYS A 162 3.15 0.03 18.80
CA LYS A 162 2.19 -0.47 17.81
C LYS A 162 2.88 -0.59 16.47
N LEU A 163 3.15 -1.83 16.06
CA LEU A 163 3.87 -2.16 14.84
C LEU A 163 2.99 -3.00 13.91
N SER A 164 3.10 -2.74 12.63
CA SER A 164 2.67 -3.62 11.55
C SER A 164 3.90 -4.11 10.80
N ILE A 165 3.92 -5.37 10.38
CA ILE A 165 4.98 -5.93 9.52
C ILE A 165 4.35 -6.25 8.18
N VAL A 166 4.97 -5.77 7.12
CA VAL A 166 4.53 -6.04 5.74
C VAL A 166 5.69 -6.59 4.92
N VAL A 167 5.38 -7.42 3.95
CA VAL A 167 6.38 -8.10 3.12
C VAL A 167 6.14 -7.78 1.66
N GLY A 168 7.22 -7.43 0.94
CA GLY A 168 7.23 -7.27 -0.51
C GLY A 168 6.36 -6.12 -1.03
N PHE A 169 6.05 -6.17 -2.30
CA PHE A 169 5.28 -5.13 -2.98
C PHE A 169 3.81 -5.13 -2.51
N THR A 170 3.47 -4.21 -1.61
CA THR A 170 2.15 -4.13 -1.01
C THR A 170 1.73 -2.72 -0.62
N SER A 171 0.46 -2.40 -0.83
CA SER A 171 -0.15 -1.15 -0.38
C SER A 171 -0.48 -1.14 1.13
N ALA A 172 -0.43 -2.29 1.80
CA ALA A 172 -0.74 -2.40 3.23
C ALA A 172 0.18 -1.53 4.10
N ALA A 173 1.41 -1.24 3.63
CA ALA A 173 2.35 -0.36 4.30
C ALA A 173 1.76 1.06 4.49
N ILE A 174 1.26 1.67 3.42
CA ILE A 174 0.65 3.01 3.46
C ILE A 174 -0.60 3.02 4.34
N VAL A 175 -1.43 1.99 4.23
CA VAL A 175 -2.66 1.90 5.05
C VAL A 175 -2.32 1.86 6.54
N ALA A 176 -1.35 1.02 6.95
CA ALA A 176 -0.90 0.94 8.34
C ALA A 176 -0.29 2.26 8.83
N LEU A 177 0.51 2.92 8.00
CA LEU A 177 1.10 4.23 8.30
C LEU A 177 0.04 5.31 8.51
N GLU A 178 -1.00 5.36 7.67
CA GLU A 178 -2.10 6.34 7.79
C GLU A 178 -2.95 6.09 9.04
N TYR A 179 -3.03 4.84 9.52
CA TYR A 179 -3.58 4.55 10.85
C TYR A 179 -2.64 4.91 12.01
N GLY A 180 -1.44 5.44 11.72
CA GLY A 180 -0.44 5.88 12.69
C GLY A 180 0.29 4.76 13.38
N LEU A 181 0.51 3.68 12.67
CA LEU A 181 1.40 2.61 13.10
C LEU A 181 2.81 2.86 12.57
N SER A 182 3.83 2.37 13.29
CA SER A 182 5.13 2.11 12.68
C SER A 182 5.02 0.87 11.79
N VAL A 183 5.75 0.85 10.68
CA VAL A 183 5.72 -0.29 9.75
C VAL A 183 7.13 -0.82 9.55
N LEU A 184 7.36 -2.09 9.91
CA LEU A 184 8.52 -2.82 9.45
C LEU A 184 8.20 -3.40 8.08
N HIS A 185 8.88 -2.93 7.06
CA HIS A 185 8.75 -3.42 5.69
C HIS A 185 9.93 -4.33 5.35
N ILE A 186 9.66 -5.60 5.14
CA ILE A 186 10.62 -6.57 4.64
C ILE A 186 10.48 -6.56 3.12
N CYS A 187 11.55 -6.16 2.45
CA CYS A 187 11.62 -5.94 1.00
C CYS A 187 12.57 -6.98 0.37
N PRO A 188 12.09 -8.17 -0.04
CA PRO A 188 12.93 -9.16 -0.73
C PRO A 188 13.57 -8.61 -2.00
N ASP A 189 12.91 -7.68 -2.67
CA ASP A 189 13.46 -6.87 -3.75
C ASP A 189 13.42 -5.38 -3.38
N PRO A 190 14.49 -4.83 -2.74
CA PRO A 190 14.47 -3.46 -2.24
C PRO A 190 14.34 -2.39 -3.33
N ILE A 191 14.60 -2.72 -4.59
CA ILE A 191 14.45 -1.77 -5.71
C ILE A 191 12.96 -1.51 -5.97
N PHE A 192 12.15 -2.57 -5.99
CA PHE A 192 10.72 -2.48 -6.29
C PHE A 192 9.84 -2.34 -5.03
N ASP A 193 10.23 -3.00 -3.94
CA ASP A 193 9.38 -3.09 -2.75
C ASP A 193 9.48 -1.84 -1.87
N LYS A 194 10.70 -1.27 -1.75
CA LYS A 194 10.96 -0.19 -0.79
C LYS A 194 10.33 1.14 -1.22
N TYR A 195 9.61 1.78 -0.30
CA TYR A 195 9.24 3.19 -0.47
C TYR A 195 10.49 4.07 -0.45
N SER A 196 10.55 5.03 -1.37
CA SER A 196 11.63 6.03 -1.43
C SER A 196 11.11 7.39 -0.98
N ASN A 197 11.83 8.10 -0.10
CA ASN A 197 11.47 9.49 0.24
C ASN A 197 11.64 10.47 -0.93
N TYR A 198 12.21 10.07 -2.02
CA TYR A 198 12.20 10.85 -3.26
C TYR A 198 10.78 10.96 -3.84
N PHE A 199 10.02 9.84 -3.88
CA PHE A 199 8.63 9.81 -4.34
C PHE A 199 7.65 10.10 -3.20
N TRP A 200 7.93 9.61 -1.98
CA TRP A 200 7.02 9.57 -0.84
C TRP A 200 7.60 10.38 0.34
N LYS A 201 7.66 11.71 0.17
CA LYS A 201 8.41 12.65 1.04
C LYS A 201 8.02 12.63 2.52
N ASP A 202 6.77 12.26 2.84
CA ASP A 202 6.30 12.26 4.22
C ASP A 202 6.52 10.92 4.94
N ILE A 203 7.23 9.98 4.32
CA ILE A 203 7.64 8.73 4.96
C ILE A 203 9.08 8.87 5.47
N ASP A 204 9.24 8.79 6.79
CA ASP A 204 10.57 8.62 7.39
C ASP A 204 10.98 7.17 7.27
N ILE A 205 12.19 6.94 6.78
CA ILE A 205 12.72 5.62 6.47
C ILE A 205 13.99 5.40 7.25
N LYS A 206 13.97 4.42 8.17
CA LYS A 206 15.15 3.93 8.86
C LYS A 206 15.51 2.54 8.36
N ARG A 207 16.70 2.36 7.79
CA ARG A 207 17.21 1.04 7.40
C ARG A 207 17.55 0.24 8.65
N ILE A 208 17.07 -1.00 8.73
CA ILE A 208 17.37 -1.96 9.80
C ILE A 208 18.45 -2.94 9.34
N ASP A 209 18.32 -3.47 8.13
CA ASP A 209 19.31 -4.28 7.42
C ASP A 209 19.17 -4.10 5.89
N ASN A 210 19.75 -4.99 5.09
CA ASN A 210 19.74 -4.86 3.63
C ASN A 210 18.32 -4.99 3.03
N TYR A 211 17.43 -5.69 3.70
CA TYR A 211 16.10 -6.03 3.21
C TYR A 211 14.96 -5.54 4.12
N SER A 212 15.29 -4.86 5.24
CA SER A 212 14.29 -4.43 6.22
C SER A 212 14.38 -2.93 6.48
N PHE A 213 13.25 -2.27 6.43
CA PHE A 213 13.12 -0.83 6.62
C PHE A 213 11.99 -0.54 7.61
N LEU A 214 12.26 0.34 8.58
CA LEU A 214 11.25 0.83 9.51
C LEU A 214 10.73 2.18 9.00
N TYR A 215 9.42 2.25 8.81
CA TYR A 215 8.73 3.45 8.34
C TYR A 215 7.93 4.11 9.45
N LYS A 216 7.91 5.43 9.42
CA LYS A 216 6.97 6.28 10.18
C LYS A 216 6.43 7.36 9.26
N LEU A 217 5.19 7.74 9.46
CA LEU A 217 4.58 8.82 8.70
C LEU A 217 4.70 10.13 9.46
N LYS A 218 5.24 11.17 8.80
CA LYS A 218 5.37 12.52 9.37
C LYS A 218 4.01 13.17 9.60
N LYS A 219 3.08 13.01 8.64
CA LYS A 219 1.76 13.62 8.67
C LYS A 219 0.71 12.70 8.05
N LYS A 220 -0.33 12.39 8.83
CA LYS A 220 -1.46 11.54 8.40
C LYS A 220 -2.42 12.26 7.46
N GLY A 221 -3.24 11.50 6.72
CA GLY A 221 -4.24 12.01 5.80
C GLY A 221 -3.66 12.58 4.51
N LYS A 222 -2.39 12.26 4.19
CA LYS A 222 -1.72 12.75 3.00
C LYS A 222 -1.70 11.76 1.84
N TYR A 223 -1.63 10.47 2.14
CA TYR A 223 -1.70 9.40 1.15
C TYR A 223 -3.10 8.78 1.08
N LEU A 224 -3.79 8.66 2.23
CA LEU A 224 -5.19 8.25 2.33
C LEU A 224 -5.92 9.25 3.24
N ASP A 225 -6.80 10.06 2.68
CA ASP A 225 -7.58 11.00 3.46
C ASP A 225 -8.93 10.41 3.86
N PHE A 226 -8.96 9.76 5.01
CA PHE A 226 -10.17 9.17 5.59
C PHE A 226 -11.21 10.21 6.06
N LYS A 227 -10.88 11.50 6.03
CA LYS A 227 -11.77 12.59 6.41
C LYS A 227 -12.37 13.32 5.21
N SER A 228 -11.87 13.05 4.00
CA SER A 228 -12.38 13.69 2.79
C SER A 228 -13.80 13.21 2.46
N ASN A 229 -14.58 14.07 1.85
CA ASN A 229 -15.90 13.71 1.33
C ASN A 229 -15.76 12.87 0.06
N ASP A 230 -16.74 11.99 -0.18
CA ASP A 230 -16.85 11.25 -1.43
C ASP A 230 -17.29 12.20 -2.56
N LYS A 231 -16.30 12.77 -3.24
CA LYS A 231 -16.52 13.69 -4.36
C LYS A 231 -16.92 12.99 -5.66
N ILE A 232 -16.74 11.67 -5.73
CA ILE A 232 -17.04 10.91 -6.97
C ILE A 232 -18.52 11.03 -7.33
N LYS A 233 -19.41 10.83 -6.36
CA LYS A 233 -20.85 10.93 -6.59
C LYS A 233 -21.28 12.32 -7.07
N THR A 234 -20.71 13.37 -6.51
CA THR A 234 -21.02 14.77 -6.90
C THR A 234 -20.55 15.06 -8.31
N ILE A 235 -19.35 14.63 -8.67
CA ILE A 235 -18.79 14.87 -10.01
C ILE A 235 -19.57 14.08 -11.07
N LEU A 236 -19.88 12.81 -10.81
CA LEU A 236 -20.64 11.99 -11.75
C LEU A 236 -22.06 12.53 -11.96
N LYS A 237 -22.74 13.05 -10.92
CA LYS A 237 -24.04 13.70 -11.06
C LYS A 237 -23.97 14.97 -11.92
N ASN A 238 -22.96 15.80 -11.71
CA ASN A 238 -22.80 17.06 -12.45
C ASN A 238 -22.46 16.83 -13.93
N GLU A 239 -21.78 15.76 -14.27
CA GLU A 239 -21.48 15.40 -15.67
C GLU A 239 -22.69 14.70 -16.33
N GLY A 240 -23.46 13.90 -15.61
CA GLY A 240 -24.68 13.28 -16.13
C GLY A 240 -25.81 14.26 -16.44
N ASN A 241 -25.79 15.43 -15.79
CA ASN A 241 -26.75 16.52 -16.06
C ASN A 241 -26.31 17.45 -17.21
N ARG A 242 -25.15 17.21 -17.83
CA ARG A 242 -24.61 17.99 -18.97
C ARG A 242 -24.70 17.23 -20.32
N SER A 243 -25.15 16.00 -20.28
CA SER A 243 -25.43 15.15 -21.45
C SER A 243 -26.92 15.17 -21.77
#